data_cc2cfdc2d349da542d5f0e3d42cef89d
#
_entry.id   cc2cfdc2d349da542d5f0e3d42cef89d
#
_cell.length_a   1.000
_cell.length_b   1.000
_cell.length_c   1.000
_cell.angle_alpha   90.00
_cell.angle_beta   90.00
_cell.angle_gamma   90.00
#
_symmetry.space_group_name_H-M   'P 1'
#
loop_
_entity.id
_entity.type
_entity.pdbx_description
1 polymer ?
#
loop_
_entity_poly.entity_id
_entity_poly.type
_entity_poly.pdbx_seq_one_letter_code
_entity_poly.pdbx_strand_id
1 'polypeptide(L)'
;MTAVLLARARDVVTRHPFPRVPRPEEVSLIVVGHGTGRTSASRNAVERQVALIRARGEYAEVRGAFMEDDPRIGDVVATARSRQVVVVPYFISDGLHVVEDIPVLLGESAATVRGRLEAGRSTWRNPTERQGRRIWYAPGIGFEPLLTEVILERAREAVSGGPPV
;
A
#
# COMPACT_ATOMS: atom_id res chain seq x y z
N MET A 1 -11.52 5.81 3.83
CA MET A 1 -10.18 5.19 3.71
C MET A 1 -10.10 4.13 2.61
N THR A 2 -11.04 3.20 2.53
CA THR A 2 -11.05 2.18 1.45
C THR A 2 -10.96 2.77 0.04
N ALA A 3 -11.74 3.82 -0.25
CA ALA A 3 -11.69 4.51 -1.55
C ALA A 3 -10.31 5.12 -1.85
N VAL A 4 -9.65 5.67 -0.83
CA VAL A 4 -8.28 6.22 -0.92
C VAL A 4 -7.27 5.15 -1.33
N LEU A 5 -7.29 3.99 -0.67
CA LEU A 5 -6.40 2.85 -1.02
C LEU A 5 -6.64 2.35 -2.44
N LEU A 6 -7.90 2.22 -2.84
CA LEU A 6 -8.26 1.78 -4.19
C LEU A 6 -7.89 2.82 -5.26
N ALA A 7 -8.00 4.11 -4.96
CA ALA A 7 -7.53 5.18 -5.84
C ALA A 7 -6.02 5.08 -6.07
N ARG A 8 -5.23 4.90 -5.00
CA ARG A 8 -3.78 4.69 -5.10
C ARG A 8 -3.40 3.46 -5.91
N ALA A 9 -4.09 2.34 -5.66
CA ALA A 9 -3.85 1.12 -6.42
C ALA A 9 -4.12 1.30 -7.92
N ARG A 10 -5.20 1.97 -8.29
CA ARG A 10 -5.54 2.28 -9.69
C ARG A 10 -4.57 3.27 -10.33
N ASP A 11 -4.22 4.34 -9.61
CA ASP A 11 -3.32 5.38 -10.10
C ASP A 11 -1.96 4.82 -10.48
N VAL A 12 -1.33 4.01 -9.61
CA VAL A 12 0.01 3.47 -9.88
C VAL A 12 0.06 2.57 -11.10
N VAL A 13 -0.94 1.73 -11.33
CA VAL A 13 -0.96 0.85 -12.53
C VAL A 13 -1.33 1.62 -13.80
N THR A 14 -2.13 2.68 -13.68
CA THR A 14 -2.54 3.52 -14.81
C THR A 14 -1.38 4.40 -15.29
N ARG A 15 -0.59 4.95 -14.36
CA ARG A 15 0.60 5.74 -14.69
C ARG A 15 1.76 4.90 -15.23
N HIS A 16 1.81 3.62 -14.89
CA HIS A 16 2.88 2.72 -15.25
C HIS A 16 2.36 1.43 -15.90
N PRO A 17 1.67 1.49 -17.04
CA PRO A 17 1.13 0.30 -17.70
C PRO A 17 2.27 -0.58 -18.22
N PHE A 18 2.16 -1.92 -18.07
CA PHE A 18 3.17 -2.85 -18.60
C PHE A 18 2.62 -4.28 -18.75
N PRO A 19 2.50 -4.83 -19.94
CA PRO A 19 2.47 -4.13 -21.24
C PRO A 19 1.19 -3.32 -21.42
N ARG A 20 0.23 -3.50 -20.53
CA ARG A 20 -1.05 -2.79 -20.40
C ARG A 20 -1.37 -2.56 -18.93
N VAL A 21 -2.37 -1.74 -18.65
CA VAL A 21 -2.93 -1.64 -17.30
C VAL A 21 -3.55 -3.00 -16.93
N PRO A 22 -3.11 -3.64 -15.83
CA PRO A 22 -3.73 -4.89 -15.39
C PRO A 22 -5.17 -4.66 -14.90
N ARG A 23 -6.05 -5.60 -15.18
CA ARG A 23 -7.41 -5.58 -14.63
C ARG A 23 -7.37 -5.97 -13.14
N PRO A 24 -8.25 -5.45 -12.29
CA PRO A 24 -8.25 -5.76 -10.87
C PRO A 24 -8.26 -7.27 -10.56
N GLU A 25 -9.05 -8.05 -11.29
CA GLU A 25 -9.15 -9.51 -11.13
C GLU A 25 -7.86 -10.27 -11.51
N GLU A 26 -6.88 -9.59 -12.10
CA GLU A 26 -5.56 -10.14 -12.41
C GLU A 26 -4.51 -9.78 -11.34
N VAL A 27 -4.89 -8.99 -10.33
CA VAL A 27 -3.98 -8.37 -9.36
C VAL A 27 -4.18 -8.94 -7.97
N SER A 28 -3.07 -9.28 -7.29
CA SER A 28 -3.01 -9.40 -5.83
C SER A 28 -2.72 -8.02 -5.24
N LEU A 29 -3.68 -7.44 -4.51
CA LEU A 29 -3.54 -6.17 -3.81
C LEU A 29 -3.02 -6.40 -2.40
N ILE A 30 -1.90 -5.75 -2.06
CA ILE A 30 -1.28 -5.85 -0.74
C ILE A 30 -1.33 -4.47 -0.08
N VAL A 31 -1.98 -4.38 1.07
CA VAL A 31 -2.02 -3.18 1.91
C VAL A 31 -0.95 -3.32 2.99
N VAL A 32 0.00 -2.39 3.02
CA VAL A 32 1.14 -2.44 3.93
C VAL A 32 0.95 -1.48 5.09
N GLY A 33 1.10 -1.99 6.31
CA GLY A 33 1.15 -1.18 7.52
C GLY A 33 2.44 -1.36 8.30
N HIS A 34 2.61 -0.55 9.35
CA HIS A 34 3.81 -0.61 10.20
C HIS A 34 3.88 -1.93 10.99
N GLY A 35 2.79 -2.29 11.67
CA GLY A 35 2.72 -3.54 12.44
C GLY A 35 3.55 -3.49 13.72
N THR A 36 3.46 -2.40 14.51
CA THR A 36 4.17 -2.34 15.80
C THR A 36 3.57 -3.30 16.81
N GLY A 37 4.40 -4.17 17.39
CA GLY A 37 3.98 -5.10 18.45
C GLY A 37 3.51 -4.45 19.76
N ARG A 38 3.56 -3.12 19.87
CA ARG A 38 3.13 -2.37 21.07
C ARG A 38 1.62 -2.09 21.13
N THR A 39 0.95 -1.97 19.99
CA THR A 39 -0.50 -1.79 19.94
C THR A 39 -1.08 -2.51 18.73
N SER A 40 -2.16 -3.28 18.94
CA SER A 40 -2.88 -3.94 17.85
C SER A 40 -3.61 -2.94 16.92
N ALA A 41 -3.68 -1.67 17.28
CA ALA A 41 -4.46 -0.66 16.57
C ALA A 41 -4.01 -0.47 15.12
N SER A 42 -2.70 -0.40 14.85
CA SER A 42 -2.15 -0.27 13.50
C SER A 42 -2.47 -1.49 12.64
N ARG A 43 -2.29 -2.69 13.19
CA ARG A 43 -2.65 -3.95 12.54
C ARG A 43 -4.13 -4.00 12.23
N ASN A 44 -4.98 -3.77 13.24
CA ASN A 44 -6.43 -3.83 13.10
C ASN A 44 -6.95 -2.84 12.05
N ALA A 45 -6.34 -1.65 11.95
CA ALA A 45 -6.68 -0.68 10.91
C ALA A 45 -6.41 -1.22 9.50
N VAL A 46 -5.25 -1.85 9.27
CA VAL A 46 -4.93 -2.49 7.98
C VAL A 46 -5.87 -3.67 7.70
N GLU A 47 -6.05 -4.57 8.66
CA GLU A 47 -6.89 -5.76 8.51
C GLU A 47 -8.35 -5.39 8.21
N ARG A 48 -8.87 -4.34 8.85
CA ARG A 48 -10.20 -3.79 8.56
C ARG A 48 -10.30 -3.30 7.12
N GLN A 49 -9.31 -2.58 6.60
CA GLN A 49 -9.32 -2.13 5.21
C GLN A 49 -9.22 -3.31 4.24
N VAL A 50 -8.37 -4.29 4.53
CA VAL A 50 -8.25 -5.52 3.75
C VAL A 50 -9.60 -6.25 3.68
N ALA A 51 -10.29 -6.41 4.80
CA ALA A 51 -11.61 -7.05 4.84
C ALA A 51 -12.65 -6.29 3.99
N LEU A 52 -12.68 -4.96 4.10
CA LEU A 52 -13.60 -4.11 3.32
C LEU A 52 -13.33 -4.17 1.82
N ILE A 53 -12.05 -4.19 1.41
CA ILE A 53 -11.67 -4.31 -0.01
C ILE A 53 -11.98 -5.72 -0.52
N ARG A 54 -11.66 -6.75 0.27
CA ARG A 54 -11.94 -8.16 -0.08
C ARG A 54 -13.43 -8.41 -0.31
N ALA A 55 -14.28 -7.81 0.51
CA ALA A 55 -15.73 -7.93 0.40
C ALA A 55 -16.29 -7.40 -0.94
N ARG A 56 -15.54 -6.55 -1.65
CA ARG A 56 -15.94 -6.05 -2.99
C ARG A 56 -15.73 -7.08 -4.10
N GLY A 57 -14.88 -8.08 -3.90
CA GLY A 57 -14.64 -9.14 -4.89
C GLY A 57 -13.96 -8.67 -6.19
N GLU A 58 -13.36 -7.48 -6.22
CA GLU A 58 -12.81 -6.89 -7.44
C GLU A 58 -11.41 -7.45 -7.78
N TYR A 59 -10.61 -7.81 -6.78
CA TYR A 59 -9.22 -8.25 -6.92
C TYR A 59 -9.09 -9.77 -6.84
N ALA A 60 -8.11 -10.35 -7.52
CA ALA A 60 -7.80 -11.78 -7.42
C ALA A 60 -7.50 -12.19 -5.98
N GLU A 61 -6.86 -11.29 -5.24
CA GLU A 61 -6.50 -11.48 -3.84
C GLU A 61 -6.32 -10.11 -3.17
N VAL A 62 -6.66 -10.01 -1.88
CA VAL A 62 -6.36 -8.83 -1.06
C VAL A 62 -5.75 -9.30 0.25
N ARG A 63 -4.56 -8.79 0.60
CA ARG A 63 -3.81 -9.19 1.81
C ARG A 63 -3.26 -7.96 2.55
N GLY A 64 -3.14 -8.09 3.86
CA GLY A 64 -2.33 -7.20 4.68
C GLY A 64 -0.89 -7.71 4.78
N ALA A 65 0.08 -6.82 4.92
CA ALA A 65 1.46 -7.13 5.23
C ALA A 65 2.05 -6.05 6.14
N PHE A 66 3.09 -6.38 6.90
CA PHE A 66 3.63 -5.49 7.90
C PHE A 66 5.16 -5.39 7.82
N MET A 67 5.69 -4.23 8.22
CA MET A 67 7.14 -4.00 8.25
C MET A 67 7.80 -4.75 9.42
N GLU A 68 7.20 -4.68 10.60
CA GLU A 68 7.80 -5.18 11.86
C GLU A 68 7.10 -6.42 12.42
N ASP A 69 5.96 -6.85 11.83
CA ASP A 69 5.15 -7.97 12.33
C ASP A 69 4.76 -8.93 11.18
N ASP A 70 4.29 -10.11 11.53
CA ASP A 70 3.79 -11.09 10.56
C ASP A 70 2.33 -10.78 10.15
N PRO A 71 1.99 -11.06 8.88
CA PRO A 71 2.86 -11.56 7.82
C PRO A 71 3.78 -10.48 7.25
N ARG A 72 5.06 -10.81 7.03
CA ARG A 72 6.07 -9.90 6.49
C ARG A 72 5.82 -9.54 5.03
N ILE A 73 6.22 -8.33 4.62
CA ILE A 73 6.02 -7.81 3.25
C ILE A 73 6.59 -8.76 2.21
N GLY A 74 7.85 -9.19 2.37
CA GLY A 74 8.53 -10.08 1.42
C GLY A 74 7.82 -11.41 1.24
N ASP A 75 7.35 -12.02 2.34
CA ASP A 75 6.67 -13.31 2.33
C ASP A 75 5.30 -13.24 1.67
N VAL A 76 4.56 -12.14 1.92
CA VAL A 76 3.26 -11.92 1.30
C VAL A 76 3.40 -11.73 -0.20
N VAL A 77 4.39 -10.98 -0.65
CA VAL A 77 4.69 -10.78 -2.07
C VAL A 77 5.10 -12.08 -2.73
N ALA A 78 6.04 -12.84 -2.13
CA ALA A 78 6.52 -14.11 -2.68
C ALA A 78 5.41 -15.15 -2.86
N THR A 79 4.44 -15.17 -1.94
CA THR A 79 3.31 -16.11 -1.91
C THR A 79 2.02 -15.54 -2.51
N ALA A 80 2.07 -14.37 -3.15
CA ALA A 80 0.90 -13.75 -3.78
C ALA A 80 0.31 -14.67 -4.87
N ARG A 81 -1.01 -14.75 -4.92
CA ARG A 81 -1.74 -15.61 -5.87
C ARG A 81 -1.48 -15.21 -7.32
N SER A 82 -1.51 -13.90 -7.60
CA SER A 82 -1.27 -13.37 -8.94
C SER A 82 0.21 -13.03 -9.15
N ARG A 83 0.67 -13.18 -10.40
CA ARG A 83 1.99 -12.65 -10.81
C ARG A 83 2.03 -11.12 -10.74
N GLN A 84 0.89 -10.46 -10.94
CA GLN A 84 0.76 -9.00 -10.88
C GLN A 84 0.38 -8.59 -9.47
N VAL A 85 1.26 -7.83 -8.83
CA VAL A 85 1.12 -7.43 -7.43
C VAL A 85 1.10 -5.90 -7.34
N VAL A 86 0.10 -5.36 -6.67
CA VAL A 86 0.05 -3.93 -6.34
C VAL A 86 0.21 -3.78 -4.83
N VAL A 87 1.19 -3.02 -4.41
CA VAL A 87 1.50 -2.74 -3.01
C VAL A 87 1.13 -1.29 -2.70
N VAL A 88 0.27 -1.09 -1.72
CA VAL A 88 -0.19 0.25 -1.28
C VAL A 88 0.16 0.45 0.20
N PRO A 89 1.06 1.39 0.52
CA PRO A 89 1.36 1.75 1.90
C PRO A 89 0.18 2.45 2.57
N TYR A 90 -0.23 1.96 3.73
CA TYR A 90 -1.23 2.60 4.59
C TYR A 90 -0.55 3.59 5.55
N PHE A 91 0.14 4.57 4.95
CA PHE A 91 0.92 5.60 5.65
C PHE A 91 0.48 6.98 5.18
N ILE A 92 0.29 7.91 6.13
CA ILE A 92 -0.17 9.28 5.84
C ILE A 92 0.93 10.13 5.19
N SER A 93 2.21 9.80 5.39
CA SER A 93 3.33 10.55 4.79
C SER A 93 4.27 9.62 4.05
N ASP A 94 4.91 10.12 2.99
CA ASP A 94 6.02 9.47 2.31
C ASP A 94 7.34 9.69 3.07
N GLY A 95 7.34 9.38 4.38
CA GLY A 95 8.53 9.36 5.21
C GLY A 95 9.46 8.19 4.86
N LEU A 96 10.57 8.05 5.62
CA LEU A 96 11.61 7.04 5.38
C LEU A 96 11.06 5.62 5.22
N HIS A 97 10.04 5.26 5.99
CA HIS A 97 9.40 3.94 5.85
C HIS A 97 8.87 3.70 4.43
N VAL A 98 8.23 4.70 3.82
CA VAL A 98 7.66 4.56 2.48
C VAL A 98 8.72 4.67 1.39
N VAL A 99 9.69 5.58 1.54
CA VAL A 99 10.67 5.83 0.49
C VAL A 99 11.94 4.98 0.59
N GLU A 100 12.26 4.43 1.76
CA GLU A 100 13.48 3.65 1.99
C GLU A 100 13.18 2.22 2.42
N ASP A 101 12.51 2.02 3.56
CA ASP A 101 12.39 0.70 4.18
C ASP A 101 11.54 -0.27 3.35
N ILE A 102 10.35 0.16 2.91
CA ILE A 102 9.45 -0.73 2.14
C ILE A 102 10.07 -1.14 0.81
N PRO A 103 10.70 -0.27 -0.01
CA PRO A 103 11.46 -0.68 -1.19
C PRO A 103 12.51 -1.77 -0.91
N VAL A 104 13.24 -1.67 0.21
CA VAL A 104 14.22 -2.69 0.62
C VAL A 104 13.50 -4.00 0.98
N LEU A 105 12.40 -3.94 1.74
CA LEU A 105 11.59 -5.11 2.10
C LEU A 105 10.91 -5.77 0.88
N LEU A 106 10.72 -5.02 -0.20
CA LEU A 106 10.26 -5.53 -1.50
C LEU A 106 11.39 -6.11 -2.37
N GLY A 107 12.65 -6.07 -1.88
CA GLY A 107 13.79 -6.71 -2.52
C GLY A 107 14.71 -5.78 -3.30
N GLU A 108 14.60 -4.45 -3.20
CA GLU A 108 15.64 -3.56 -3.68
C GLU A 108 16.86 -3.59 -2.76
N SER A 109 18.07 -3.39 -3.30
CA SER A 109 19.24 -3.26 -2.42
C SER A 109 19.23 -1.93 -1.68
N ALA A 110 19.61 -1.93 -0.42
CA ALA A 110 19.70 -0.70 0.39
C ALA A 110 20.62 0.36 -0.26
N ALA A 111 21.71 -0.07 -0.91
CA ALA A 111 22.62 0.82 -1.62
C ALA A 111 21.93 1.50 -2.81
N THR A 112 21.13 0.75 -3.59
CA THR A 112 20.36 1.30 -4.72
C THR A 112 19.31 2.30 -4.25
N VAL A 113 18.58 1.96 -3.19
CA VAL A 113 17.55 2.83 -2.62
C VAL A 113 18.18 4.14 -2.13
N ARG A 114 19.25 4.06 -1.35
CA ARG A 114 19.97 5.23 -0.83
C ARG A 114 20.53 6.11 -1.95
N GLY A 115 21.22 5.53 -2.94
CA GLY A 115 21.77 6.30 -4.05
C GLY A 115 20.69 6.98 -4.90
N ARG A 116 19.49 6.37 -5.04
CA ARG A 116 18.36 7.03 -5.71
C ARG A 116 17.81 8.18 -4.85
N LEU A 117 17.69 7.98 -3.55
CA LEU A 117 17.19 8.99 -2.63
C LEU A 117 18.11 10.22 -2.61
N GLU A 118 19.43 10.03 -2.49
CA GLU A 118 20.44 11.08 -2.56
C GLU A 118 20.42 11.85 -3.89
N ALA A 119 20.08 11.15 -4.98
CA ALA A 119 19.93 11.74 -6.32
C ALA A 119 18.54 12.39 -6.56
N GLY A 120 17.67 12.46 -5.54
CA GLY A 120 16.29 12.98 -5.66
C GLY A 120 15.40 12.19 -6.63
N ARG A 121 15.68 10.89 -6.80
CA ARG A 121 14.93 10.00 -7.71
C ARG A 121 14.02 9.07 -6.93
N SER A 122 12.96 8.59 -7.60
CA SER A 122 12.11 7.55 -7.03
C SER A 122 12.94 6.33 -6.64
N THR A 123 12.77 5.86 -5.42
CA THR A 123 13.48 4.70 -4.86
C THR A 123 12.97 3.38 -5.41
N TRP A 124 11.75 3.37 -5.97
CA TRP A 124 11.16 2.24 -6.67
C TRP A 124 10.86 2.57 -8.14
N ARG A 125 11.11 1.63 -9.05
CA ARG A 125 10.70 1.74 -10.46
C ARG A 125 9.43 0.95 -10.68
N ASN A 126 8.39 1.60 -11.18
CA ASN A 126 7.13 0.94 -11.47
C ASN A 126 7.01 0.53 -12.94
N PRO A 127 6.63 -0.73 -13.24
CA PRO A 127 6.72 -1.86 -12.32
C PRO A 127 8.13 -2.44 -12.26
N THR A 128 8.44 -3.18 -11.20
CA THR A 128 9.70 -3.94 -11.07
C THR A 128 9.40 -5.43 -10.95
N GLU A 129 10.20 -6.27 -11.60
CA GLU A 129 10.11 -7.72 -11.43
C GLU A 129 11.02 -8.18 -10.29
N ARG A 130 10.45 -8.86 -9.30
CA ARG A 130 11.13 -9.47 -8.15
C ARG A 130 10.44 -10.78 -7.77
N GLN A 131 11.23 -11.79 -7.44
CA GLN A 131 10.73 -13.09 -6.97
C GLN A 131 9.64 -13.70 -7.88
N GLY A 132 9.76 -13.53 -9.21
CA GLY A 132 8.77 -13.97 -10.17
C GLY A 132 7.45 -13.20 -10.17
N ARG A 133 7.38 -12.10 -9.45
CA ARG A 133 6.23 -11.18 -9.40
C ARG A 133 6.56 -9.87 -10.11
N ARG A 134 5.55 -9.27 -10.72
CA ARG A 134 5.59 -7.91 -11.25
C ARG A 134 4.91 -7.00 -10.25
N ILE A 135 5.70 -6.12 -9.64
CA ILE A 135 5.29 -5.33 -8.49
C ILE A 135 5.15 -3.87 -8.88
N TRP A 136 3.94 -3.33 -8.71
CA TRP A 136 3.66 -1.90 -8.65
C TRP A 136 3.62 -1.46 -7.20
N TYR A 137 4.37 -0.44 -6.89
CA TYR A 137 4.43 0.15 -5.56
C TYR A 137 3.90 1.58 -5.61
N ALA A 138 2.80 1.82 -4.91
CA ALA A 138 2.16 3.13 -4.83
C ALA A 138 2.84 4.01 -3.77
N PRO A 139 2.77 5.34 -3.88
CA PRO A 139 3.10 6.24 -2.78
C PRO A 139 2.11 6.09 -1.63
N GLY A 140 2.43 6.64 -0.46
CA GLY A 140 1.54 6.66 0.70
C GLY A 140 0.21 7.37 0.42
N ILE A 141 -0.75 7.19 1.32
CA ILE A 141 -2.12 7.68 1.13
C ILE A 141 -2.28 9.18 1.37
N GLY A 142 -1.29 9.85 2.00
CA GLY A 142 -1.43 11.23 2.47
C GLY A 142 -1.62 12.28 1.39
N PHE A 143 -1.15 12.03 0.18
CA PHE A 143 -1.31 12.93 -0.97
C PHE A 143 -2.54 12.60 -1.84
N GLU A 144 -3.39 11.68 -1.40
CA GLU A 144 -4.61 11.36 -2.13
C GLU A 144 -5.68 12.40 -1.82
N PRO A 145 -6.23 13.12 -2.83
CA PRO A 145 -7.25 14.16 -2.61
C PRO A 145 -8.47 13.65 -1.83
N LEU A 146 -8.87 12.41 -2.01
CA LEU A 146 -9.97 11.78 -1.27
C LEU A 146 -9.71 11.70 0.24
N LEU A 147 -8.46 11.80 0.70
CA LEU A 147 -8.15 11.84 2.12
C LEU A 147 -8.68 13.12 2.78
N THR A 148 -8.65 14.24 2.06
CA THR A 148 -9.21 15.50 2.53
C THR A 148 -10.71 15.38 2.83
N GLU A 149 -11.46 14.67 1.97
CA GLU A 149 -12.89 14.43 2.20
C GLU A 149 -13.12 13.59 3.46
N VAL A 150 -12.30 12.56 3.68
CA VAL A 150 -12.37 11.72 4.89
C VAL A 150 -12.09 12.56 6.15
N ILE A 151 -11.09 13.44 6.11
CA ILE A 151 -10.75 14.32 7.24
C ILE A 151 -11.90 15.28 7.53
N LEU A 152 -12.47 15.89 6.51
CA LEU A 152 -13.61 16.82 6.66
C LEU A 152 -14.85 16.10 7.20
N GLU A 153 -15.12 14.89 6.75
CA GLU A 153 -16.21 14.05 7.28
C GLU A 153 -16.03 13.79 8.78
N ARG A 154 -14.84 13.34 9.19
CA ARG A 154 -14.52 13.11 10.61
C ARG A 154 -14.61 14.39 11.46
N ALA A 155 -14.16 15.52 10.93
CA ALA A 155 -14.29 16.80 11.61
C ALA A 155 -15.77 17.19 11.82
N ARG A 156 -16.63 16.97 10.81
CA ARG A 156 -18.07 17.23 10.93
C ARG A 156 -18.74 16.31 11.96
N GLU A 157 -18.41 15.02 11.95
CA GLU A 157 -18.90 14.06 12.93
C GLU A 157 -18.53 14.48 14.37
N ALA A 158 -17.29 14.91 14.59
CA ALA A 158 -16.81 15.35 15.90
C ALA A 158 -17.56 16.61 16.39
N VAL A 159 -17.86 17.56 15.50
CA VAL A 159 -18.62 18.77 15.83
C VAL A 159 -20.10 18.45 16.08
N SER A 160 -20.65 17.46 15.39
CA SER A 160 -22.07 17.06 15.52
C SER A 160 -22.37 16.21 16.77
N GLY A 161 -21.34 15.90 17.60
CA GLY A 161 -21.51 15.12 18.82
C GLY A 161 -21.80 13.63 18.60
N GLY A 162 -21.43 13.10 17.43
CA GLY A 162 -21.49 11.65 17.16
C GLY A 162 -20.51 10.87 18.04
N PRO A 163 -20.86 9.64 18.46
CA PRO A 163 -19.97 8.82 19.28
C PRO A 163 -18.66 8.55 18.52
N PRO A 164 -17.51 8.57 19.20
CA PRO A 164 -16.24 8.18 18.58
C PRO A 164 -16.32 6.72 18.15
N VAL A 165 -16.00 6.46 16.90
CA VAL A 165 -15.93 5.11 16.30
C VAL A 165 -14.56 4.49 16.57
#